data_8af1157979dd87f6b068bfc92fe7a60b
#
_entry.id   8af1157979dd87f6b068bfc92fe7a60b
#
_cell.length_a   1.000
_cell.length_b   1.000
_cell.length_c   1.000
_cell.angle_alpha   90.00
_cell.angle_beta   90.00
_cell.angle_gamma   90.00
#
_symmetry.space_group_name_H-M   'P 1'
#
loop_
_entity.id
_entity.type
_entity.pdbx_description
1 polymer ?
#
loop_
_entity_poly.entity_id
_entity_poly.type
_entity_poly.pdbx_seq_one_letter_code
_entity_poly.pdbx_strand_id
1 'polypeptide(L)'
;EMVLATQCILQPKPKKMSITINARIQKGVTSKDLIMYIISQITTGGGTGYFVEYAGQAISDLSMEARMTICNMSIEMGARGGLIAPDDKTLDYLKNLRSFPESFDWSSLQQQWKDLKSDHDAAFDREIEFNADLIQPMITFGTNPGMGMAITDSIPSADDLNSESSASFLKSLDYMGFVPGMKILGHPVDYIFLGSCTNGRIEDLRAFAQIVKGRKK
;
A
#
# COMPACT_ATOMS: atom_id res chain seq x y z
N GLU A 1 11.55 -20.78 19.89
CA GLU A 1 12.25 -22.08 20.14
C GLU A 1 11.91 -23.10 19.04
N MET A 2 10.63 -23.41 18.77
CA MET A 2 10.23 -24.42 17.77
C MET A 2 10.82 -24.11 16.38
N VAL A 3 10.72 -22.86 15.89
CA VAL A 3 11.23 -22.49 14.57
C VAL A 3 12.76 -22.63 14.49
N LEU A 4 13.49 -22.23 15.54
CA LEU A 4 14.94 -22.38 15.60
C LEU A 4 15.37 -23.86 15.64
N ALA A 5 14.62 -24.71 16.33
CA ALA A 5 14.94 -26.13 16.47
C ALA A 5 14.56 -26.95 15.25
N THR A 6 13.42 -26.66 14.63
CA THR A 6 12.84 -27.47 13.57
C THR A 6 12.95 -26.86 12.17
N GLN A 7 13.27 -25.55 12.09
CA GLN A 7 13.19 -24.75 10.87
C GLN A 7 11.81 -24.79 10.18
N CYS A 8 10.78 -25.08 10.96
CA CYS A 8 9.41 -25.23 10.48
C CYS A 8 8.46 -24.34 11.29
N ILE A 9 7.43 -23.83 10.63
CA ILE A 9 6.32 -23.13 11.26
C ILE A 9 5.00 -23.62 10.68
N LEU A 10 4.03 -23.89 11.55
CA LEU A 10 2.68 -24.20 11.13
C LEU A 10 1.97 -22.93 10.70
N GLN A 11 1.49 -22.91 9.45
CA GLN A 11 0.70 -21.82 8.89
C GLN A 11 -0.63 -22.34 8.39
N PRO A 12 -1.78 -21.73 8.75
CA PRO A 12 -3.03 -22.03 8.07
C PRO A 12 -2.93 -21.56 6.61
N LYS A 13 -3.51 -22.35 5.69
CA LYS A 13 -3.61 -21.95 4.28
C LYS A 13 -4.40 -20.63 4.20
N PRO A 14 -3.85 -19.56 3.62
CA PRO A 14 -4.59 -18.31 3.50
C PRO A 14 -5.72 -18.46 2.48
N LYS A 15 -6.77 -17.68 2.68
CA LYS A 15 -7.77 -17.40 1.66
C LYS A 15 -7.18 -16.46 0.60
N LYS A 16 -7.78 -16.44 -0.58
CA LYS A 16 -7.37 -15.60 -1.70
C LYS A 16 -8.28 -14.37 -1.77
N MET A 17 -7.69 -13.19 -1.84
CA MET A 17 -8.41 -11.93 -2.07
C MET A 17 -7.87 -11.27 -3.34
N SER A 18 -8.76 -10.83 -4.21
CA SER A 18 -8.43 -9.95 -5.33
C SER A 18 -8.83 -8.52 -5.02
N ILE A 19 -7.92 -7.58 -5.26
CA ILE A 19 -8.21 -6.14 -5.22
C ILE A 19 -7.87 -5.55 -6.59
N THR A 20 -8.91 -5.21 -7.35
CA THR A 20 -8.78 -4.63 -8.69
C THR A 20 -8.95 -3.11 -8.61
N ILE A 21 -7.98 -2.36 -9.16
CA ILE A 21 -8.02 -0.90 -9.16
C ILE A 21 -8.02 -0.40 -10.60
N ASN A 22 -9.19 0.06 -11.01
CA ASN A 22 -9.46 0.52 -12.36
C ASN A 22 -9.18 2.03 -12.50
N ALA A 23 -9.16 2.51 -13.73
CA ALA A 23 -8.84 3.88 -14.12
C ALA A 23 -7.37 4.26 -13.84
N ARG A 24 -7.02 5.54 -13.98
CA ARG A 24 -5.65 6.05 -13.82
C ARG A 24 -5.51 6.84 -12.53
N ILE A 25 -4.37 6.70 -11.91
CA ILE A 25 -4.01 7.48 -10.72
C ILE A 25 -3.90 8.96 -11.11
N GLN A 26 -4.55 9.82 -10.34
CA GLN A 26 -4.54 11.26 -10.54
C GLN A 26 -3.15 11.86 -10.28
N LYS A 27 -2.84 12.96 -10.95
CA LYS A 27 -1.58 13.68 -10.72
C LYS A 27 -1.48 14.13 -9.26
N GLY A 28 -0.37 13.80 -8.61
CA GLY A 28 -0.11 14.13 -7.21
C GLY A 28 -0.49 13.02 -6.23
N VAL A 29 -1.16 11.97 -6.71
CA VAL A 29 -1.45 10.74 -5.93
C VAL A 29 -0.31 9.75 -6.15
N THR A 30 0.14 9.11 -5.09
CA THR A 30 1.22 8.12 -5.09
C THR A 30 0.69 6.72 -4.79
N SER A 31 1.54 5.70 -4.93
CA SER A 31 1.21 4.34 -4.50
C SER A 31 0.91 4.24 -3.00
N LYS A 32 1.53 5.14 -2.20
CA LYS A 32 1.26 5.23 -0.77
C LYS A 32 -0.18 5.70 -0.51
N ASP A 33 -0.63 6.71 -1.23
CA ASP A 33 -2.02 7.17 -1.14
C ASP A 33 -3.00 6.07 -1.54
N LEU A 34 -2.68 5.34 -2.61
CA LEU A 34 -3.49 4.24 -3.12
C LEU A 34 -3.69 3.16 -2.05
N ILE A 35 -2.61 2.65 -1.46
CA ILE A 35 -2.73 1.61 -0.42
C ILE A 35 -3.33 2.15 0.87
N MET A 36 -3.07 3.41 1.25
CA MET A 36 -3.69 4.05 2.39
C MET A 36 -5.20 4.19 2.21
N TYR A 37 -5.65 4.56 1.00
CA TYR A 37 -7.06 4.59 0.65
C TYR A 37 -7.70 3.20 0.82
N ILE A 38 -7.09 2.16 0.25
CA ILE A 38 -7.58 0.78 0.39
C ILE A 38 -7.72 0.40 1.87
N ILE A 39 -6.68 0.64 2.69
CA ILE A 39 -6.70 0.32 4.12
C ILE A 39 -7.80 1.09 4.85
N SER A 40 -8.03 2.37 4.50
CA SER A 40 -9.11 3.15 5.11
C SER A 40 -10.50 2.61 4.80
N GLN A 41 -10.68 1.98 3.61
CA GLN A 41 -11.97 1.39 3.20
C GLN A 41 -12.22 0.01 3.80
N ILE A 42 -11.19 -0.83 3.89
CA ILE A 42 -11.36 -2.24 4.34
C ILE A 42 -10.89 -2.47 5.77
N THR A 43 -10.37 -1.45 6.43
CA THR A 43 -9.82 -1.42 7.80
C THR A 43 -8.48 -2.16 7.97
N THR A 44 -7.82 -1.98 9.10
CA THR A 44 -6.57 -2.66 9.47
C THR A 44 -6.73 -4.17 9.68
N GLY A 45 -7.96 -4.67 9.76
CA GLY A 45 -8.29 -6.11 9.89
C GLY A 45 -8.88 -6.73 8.64
N GLY A 46 -9.15 -5.93 7.61
CA GLY A 46 -9.91 -6.38 6.42
C GLY A 46 -9.23 -7.45 5.56
N GLY A 47 -7.90 -7.56 5.65
CA GLY A 47 -7.10 -8.57 4.97
C GLY A 47 -6.75 -9.78 5.83
N THR A 48 -7.24 -9.84 7.08
CA THR A 48 -6.86 -10.91 8.01
C THR A 48 -7.22 -12.30 7.48
N GLY A 49 -6.22 -13.16 7.40
CA GLY A 49 -6.37 -14.52 6.87
C GLY A 49 -6.30 -14.63 5.35
N TYR A 50 -6.12 -13.53 4.63
CA TYR A 50 -6.00 -13.51 3.17
C TYR A 50 -4.56 -13.32 2.70
N PHE A 51 -4.28 -13.86 1.52
CA PHE A 51 -3.20 -13.42 0.63
C PHE A 51 -3.85 -12.59 -0.48
N VAL A 52 -3.31 -11.39 -0.75
CA VAL A 52 -3.97 -10.42 -1.63
C VAL A 52 -3.25 -10.31 -2.96
N GLU A 53 -4.00 -10.46 -4.05
CA GLU A 53 -3.54 -10.14 -5.41
C GLU A 53 -4.09 -8.77 -5.81
N TYR A 54 -3.19 -7.88 -6.26
CA TYR A 54 -3.57 -6.58 -6.79
C TYR A 54 -3.51 -6.59 -8.30
N ALA A 55 -4.57 -6.08 -8.94
CA ALA A 55 -4.73 -6.04 -10.38
C ALA A 55 -5.37 -4.71 -10.84
N GLY A 56 -5.59 -4.58 -12.14
CA GLY A 56 -6.22 -3.43 -12.77
C GLY A 56 -5.24 -2.43 -13.37
N GLN A 57 -5.80 -1.45 -14.09
CA GLN A 57 -5.01 -0.48 -14.87
C GLN A 57 -4.08 0.35 -13.98
N ALA A 58 -4.59 0.84 -12.83
CA ALA A 58 -3.79 1.63 -11.91
C ALA A 58 -2.55 0.88 -11.42
N ILE A 59 -2.68 -0.42 -11.14
CA ILE A 59 -1.55 -1.27 -10.70
C ILE A 59 -0.55 -1.52 -11.83
N SER A 60 -1.06 -1.78 -13.05
CA SER A 60 -0.21 -2.01 -14.22
C SER A 60 0.61 -0.77 -14.60
N ASP A 61 0.07 0.42 -14.34
CA ASP A 61 0.76 1.69 -14.63
C ASP A 61 1.87 2.03 -13.63
N LEU A 62 1.89 1.43 -12.44
CA LEU A 62 2.90 1.68 -11.39
C LEU A 62 4.31 1.26 -11.79
N SER A 63 5.31 1.99 -11.24
CA SER A 63 6.71 1.54 -11.20
C SER A 63 6.88 0.30 -10.33
N MET A 64 8.02 -0.38 -10.41
CA MET A 64 8.30 -1.52 -9.54
C MET A 64 8.41 -1.11 -8.08
N GLU A 65 9.00 0.04 -7.80
CA GLU A 65 9.10 0.61 -6.46
C GLU A 65 7.73 0.88 -5.86
N ALA A 66 6.82 1.44 -6.66
CA ALA A 66 5.44 1.69 -6.26
C ALA A 66 4.66 0.39 -6.00
N ARG A 67 4.85 -0.65 -6.83
CA ARG A 67 4.26 -1.99 -6.61
C ARG A 67 4.77 -2.63 -5.33
N MET A 68 6.07 -2.51 -5.05
CA MET A 68 6.64 -3.00 -3.80
C MET A 68 6.06 -2.28 -2.58
N THR A 69 5.76 -0.99 -2.68
CA THR A 69 5.07 -0.23 -1.62
C THR A 69 3.71 -0.83 -1.31
N ILE A 70 2.89 -1.11 -2.33
CA ILE A 70 1.56 -1.70 -2.15
C ILE A 70 1.64 -3.09 -1.53
N CYS A 71 2.51 -3.95 -2.06
CA CYS A 71 2.67 -5.31 -1.53
C CYS A 71 3.16 -5.31 -0.07
N ASN A 72 4.13 -4.46 0.27
CA ASN A 72 4.65 -4.35 1.63
C ASN A 72 3.58 -3.87 2.63
N MET A 73 2.78 -2.88 2.23
CA MET A 73 1.74 -2.34 3.10
C MET A 73 0.47 -3.21 3.19
N SER A 74 0.41 -4.32 2.48
CA SER A 74 -0.68 -5.30 2.66
C SER A 74 -0.77 -5.84 4.08
N ILE A 75 0.35 -5.88 4.80
CA ILE A 75 0.43 -6.29 6.20
C ILE A 75 -0.34 -5.32 7.11
N GLU A 76 -0.37 -4.04 6.76
CA GLU A 76 -1.06 -2.98 7.52
C GLU A 76 -2.59 -3.16 7.56
N MET A 77 -3.15 -3.94 6.64
CA MET A 77 -4.57 -4.35 6.68
C MET A 77 -4.75 -5.79 7.20
N GLY A 78 -3.71 -6.37 7.81
CA GLY A 78 -3.75 -7.72 8.39
C GLY A 78 -3.55 -8.86 7.40
N ALA A 79 -3.23 -8.58 6.14
CA ALA A 79 -3.03 -9.62 5.13
C ALA A 79 -1.75 -10.44 5.41
N ARG A 80 -1.72 -11.68 4.96
CA ARG A 80 -0.55 -12.56 5.03
C ARG A 80 0.56 -12.14 4.07
N GLY A 81 0.19 -11.43 3.01
CA GLY A 81 1.08 -10.87 2.02
C GLY A 81 0.29 -10.28 0.86
N GLY A 82 0.98 -9.52 0.02
CA GLY A 82 0.46 -8.96 -1.21
C GLY A 82 1.31 -9.38 -2.39
N LEU A 83 0.69 -9.56 -3.54
CA LEU A 83 1.37 -9.85 -4.79
C LEU A 83 0.76 -9.08 -5.96
N ILE A 84 1.57 -8.88 -6.97
CA ILE A 84 1.19 -8.35 -8.28
C ILE A 84 1.78 -9.29 -9.31
N ALA A 85 0.97 -9.74 -10.26
CA ALA A 85 1.43 -10.64 -11.31
C ALA A 85 2.60 -10.03 -12.10
N PRO A 86 3.65 -10.80 -12.43
CA PRO A 86 4.75 -10.31 -13.25
C PRO A 86 4.26 -9.88 -14.64
N ASP A 87 4.79 -8.76 -15.11
CA ASP A 87 4.55 -8.22 -16.46
C ASP A 87 5.87 -7.73 -17.08
N ASP A 88 5.80 -7.09 -18.24
CA ASP A 88 7.00 -6.62 -18.93
C ASP A 88 7.81 -5.61 -18.10
N LYS A 89 7.16 -4.76 -17.25
CA LYS A 89 7.88 -3.88 -16.33
C LYS A 89 8.69 -4.64 -15.29
N THR A 90 8.11 -5.74 -14.77
CA THR A 90 8.82 -6.63 -13.82
C THR A 90 10.04 -7.26 -14.48
N LEU A 91 9.88 -7.73 -15.71
CA LEU A 91 10.95 -8.35 -16.48
C LEU A 91 12.07 -7.35 -16.80
N ASP A 92 11.72 -6.16 -17.25
CA ASP A 92 12.68 -5.08 -17.54
C ASP A 92 13.45 -4.64 -16.29
N TYR A 93 12.75 -4.52 -15.16
CA TYR A 93 13.37 -4.18 -13.89
C TYR A 93 14.42 -5.23 -13.48
N LEU A 94 14.07 -6.50 -13.54
CA LEU A 94 14.96 -7.60 -13.15
C LEU A 94 16.16 -7.75 -14.07
N LYS A 95 15.95 -7.61 -15.37
CA LYS A 95 17.03 -7.66 -16.38
C LYS A 95 18.10 -6.59 -16.14
N ASN A 96 17.72 -5.44 -15.62
CA ASN A 96 18.61 -4.33 -15.35
C ASN A 96 19.31 -4.41 -13.98
N LEU A 97 19.03 -5.42 -13.16
CA LEU A 97 19.71 -5.61 -11.89
C LEU A 97 21.14 -6.14 -12.11
N ARG A 98 22.12 -5.49 -11.49
CA ARG A 98 23.54 -5.91 -11.55
C ARG A 98 23.79 -7.32 -11.02
N SER A 99 22.93 -7.80 -10.14
CA SER A 99 23.01 -9.12 -9.52
C SER A 99 22.31 -10.23 -10.31
N PHE A 100 21.74 -9.91 -11.48
CA PHE A 100 21.08 -10.92 -12.29
C PHE A 100 22.14 -11.82 -12.92
N PRO A 101 22.08 -13.16 -12.72
CA PRO A 101 23.09 -14.06 -13.23
C PRO A 101 23.06 -14.13 -14.76
N GLU A 102 24.21 -13.93 -15.41
CA GLU A 102 24.36 -14.02 -16.88
C GLU A 102 24.11 -15.44 -17.42
N SER A 103 24.18 -16.46 -16.55
CA SER A 103 24.01 -17.87 -16.91
C SER A 103 22.56 -18.32 -17.12
N PHE A 104 21.58 -17.47 -16.80
CA PHE A 104 20.18 -17.84 -16.99
C PHE A 104 19.71 -17.65 -18.43
N ASP A 105 18.96 -18.63 -18.94
CA ASP A 105 18.19 -18.48 -20.18
C ASP A 105 17.02 -17.52 -19.94
N TRP A 106 17.25 -16.25 -20.28
CA TRP A 106 16.29 -15.18 -20.11
C TRP A 106 14.97 -15.47 -20.82
N SER A 107 15.01 -16.05 -22.01
CA SER A 107 13.82 -16.34 -22.83
C SER A 107 12.89 -17.35 -22.13
N SER A 108 13.49 -18.42 -21.58
CA SER A 108 12.75 -19.43 -20.82
C SER A 108 12.14 -18.86 -19.55
N LEU A 109 12.91 -18.04 -18.80
CA LEU A 109 12.44 -17.39 -17.58
C LEU A 109 11.29 -16.41 -17.85
N GLN A 110 11.38 -15.62 -18.92
CA GLN A 110 10.30 -14.69 -19.29
C GLN A 110 8.96 -15.42 -19.47
N GLN A 111 8.98 -16.54 -20.20
CA GLN A 111 7.76 -17.31 -20.42
C GLN A 111 7.21 -17.88 -19.11
N GLN A 112 8.05 -18.54 -18.31
CA GLN A 112 7.66 -19.09 -17.02
C GLN A 112 7.07 -18.04 -16.08
N TRP A 113 7.61 -16.82 -16.06
CA TRP A 113 7.12 -15.77 -15.18
C TRP A 113 5.82 -15.14 -15.68
N LYS A 114 5.62 -15.03 -16.99
CA LYS A 114 4.33 -14.59 -17.57
C LYS A 114 3.21 -15.59 -17.27
N ASP A 115 3.53 -16.87 -17.19
CA ASP A 115 2.60 -17.93 -16.85
C ASP A 115 2.20 -17.93 -15.34
N LEU A 116 2.87 -17.11 -14.49
CA LEU A 116 2.48 -16.93 -13.08
C LEU A 116 1.28 -16.00 -12.87
N LYS A 117 0.78 -15.38 -13.91
CA LYS A 117 -0.44 -14.59 -13.84
C LYS A 117 -1.63 -15.51 -13.54
N SER A 118 -2.53 -15.06 -12.66
CA SER A 118 -3.76 -15.79 -12.38
C SER A 118 -4.58 -16.00 -13.65
N ASP A 119 -5.16 -17.19 -13.78
CA ASP A 119 -6.04 -17.54 -14.90
C ASP A 119 -7.28 -16.65 -14.91
N HIS A 120 -7.89 -16.53 -16.10
CA HIS A 120 -9.07 -15.68 -16.27
C HIS A 120 -10.27 -16.13 -15.39
N ASP A 121 -10.35 -17.41 -15.11
CA ASP A 121 -11.38 -18.07 -14.31
C ASP A 121 -10.90 -18.39 -12.88
N ALA A 122 -9.80 -17.80 -12.44
CA ALA A 122 -9.29 -17.98 -11.09
C ALA A 122 -10.32 -17.54 -10.05
N ALA A 123 -10.68 -18.46 -9.16
CA ALA A 123 -11.65 -18.18 -8.10
C ALA A 123 -10.94 -17.54 -6.88
N PHE A 124 -11.49 -16.43 -6.41
CA PHE A 124 -11.10 -15.75 -5.18
C PHE A 124 -12.18 -15.92 -4.11
N ASP A 125 -11.76 -15.97 -2.84
CA ASP A 125 -12.70 -16.03 -1.71
C ASP A 125 -13.33 -14.65 -1.43
N ARG A 126 -12.66 -13.57 -1.88
CA ARG A 126 -13.16 -12.19 -1.79
C ARG A 126 -12.61 -11.38 -2.95
N GLU A 127 -13.48 -10.60 -3.57
CA GLU A 127 -13.13 -9.66 -4.63
C GLU A 127 -13.57 -8.25 -4.24
N ILE A 128 -12.71 -7.27 -4.47
CA ILE A 128 -12.97 -5.86 -4.18
C ILE A 128 -12.50 -5.03 -5.37
N GLU A 129 -13.31 -4.08 -5.78
CA GLU A 129 -12.96 -3.15 -6.85
C GLU A 129 -12.93 -1.72 -6.35
N PHE A 130 -11.93 -0.97 -6.80
CA PHE A 130 -11.79 0.46 -6.56
C PHE A 130 -11.58 1.21 -7.87
N ASN A 131 -11.98 2.48 -7.86
CA ASN A 131 -11.72 3.41 -8.97
C ASN A 131 -10.64 4.41 -8.55
N ALA A 132 -9.50 4.39 -9.23
CA ALA A 132 -8.37 5.27 -8.94
C ALA A 132 -8.68 6.77 -9.15
N ASP A 133 -9.66 7.10 -9.99
CA ASP A 133 -10.09 8.50 -10.20
C ASP A 133 -10.67 9.15 -8.94
N LEU A 134 -11.15 8.35 -7.99
CA LEU A 134 -11.71 8.84 -6.73
C LEU A 134 -10.66 9.03 -5.63
N ILE A 135 -9.44 8.57 -5.86
CA ILE A 135 -8.39 8.59 -4.83
C ILE A 135 -7.67 9.93 -4.88
N GLN A 136 -7.61 10.56 -3.72
CA GLN A 136 -6.91 11.82 -3.48
C GLN A 136 -5.62 11.59 -2.68
N PRO A 137 -4.73 12.58 -2.59
CA PRO A 137 -3.62 12.51 -1.63
C PRO A 137 -4.13 12.24 -0.22
N MET A 138 -3.56 11.24 0.44
CA MET A 138 -4.01 10.74 1.73
C MET A 138 -3.13 11.23 2.89
N ILE A 139 -3.74 11.36 4.05
CA ILE A 139 -3.04 11.61 5.31
C ILE A 139 -3.65 10.74 6.41
N THR A 140 -2.86 10.41 7.43
CA THR A 140 -3.38 9.82 8.68
C THR A 140 -3.55 10.91 9.73
N PHE A 141 -4.69 10.87 10.41
CA PHE A 141 -4.99 11.77 11.52
C PHE A 141 -4.81 11.10 12.90
N GLY A 142 -4.38 9.84 12.92
CA GLY A 142 -4.21 9.05 14.13
C GLY A 142 -2.96 8.18 14.09
N THR A 143 -2.96 7.13 14.89
CA THR A 143 -1.78 6.32 15.20
C THR A 143 -1.64 5.04 14.36
N ASN A 144 -2.55 4.80 13.43
CA ASN A 144 -2.49 3.63 12.54
C ASN A 144 -3.03 3.95 11.12
N PRO A 145 -2.69 3.16 10.11
CA PRO A 145 -3.09 3.39 8.71
C PRO A 145 -4.61 3.33 8.46
N GLY A 146 -5.38 2.69 9.33
CA GLY A 146 -6.86 2.70 9.25
C GLY A 146 -7.48 4.05 9.56
N MET A 147 -6.71 4.96 10.17
CA MET A 147 -7.09 6.35 10.41
C MET A 147 -6.65 7.26 9.25
N GLY A 148 -6.78 6.75 8.02
CA GLY A 148 -6.50 7.49 6.80
C GLY A 148 -7.71 8.25 6.31
N MET A 149 -7.48 9.46 5.75
CA MET A 149 -8.49 10.26 5.07
C MET A 149 -7.85 11.05 3.92
N ALA A 150 -8.66 11.57 3.00
CA ALA A 150 -8.15 12.50 2.01
C ALA A 150 -7.67 13.78 2.71
N ILE A 151 -6.56 14.37 2.22
CA ILE A 151 -5.98 15.59 2.81
C ILE A 151 -6.95 16.79 2.84
N THR A 152 -7.94 16.77 1.95
CA THR A 152 -8.97 17.80 1.85
C THR A 152 -10.09 17.64 2.86
N ASP A 153 -10.21 16.48 3.46
CA ASP A 153 -11.28 16.15 4.39
C ASP A 153 -11.04 16.73 5.79
N SER A 154 -12.05 16.65 6.61
CA SER A 154 -11.96 16.93 8.05
C SER A 154 -11.92 15.62 8.83
N ILE A 155 -11.24 15.64 9.97
CA ILE A 155 -11.21 14.50 10.90
C ILE A 155 -12.65 14.12 11.27
N PRO A 156 -13.03 12.83 11.17
CA PRO A 156 -14.39 12.36 11.47
C PRO A 156 -14.85 12.74 12.88
N SER A 157 -16.17 12.74 13.10
CA SER A 157 -16.75 12.85 14.44
C SER A 157 -16.64 11.52 15.19
N ALA A 158 -16.46 11.58 16.49
CA ALA A 158 -16.50 10.39 17.34
C ALA A 158 -17.90 9.75 17.38
N ASP A 159 -18.95 10.52 17.09
CA ASP A 159 -20.34 10.05 17.05
C ASP A 159 -20.63 9.13 15.86
N ASP A 160 -19.79 9.20 14.82
CA ASP A 160 -19.90 8.33 13.64
C ASP A 160 -19.34 6.91 13.89
N LEU A 161 -18.75 6.66 15.07
CA LEU A 161 -18.08 5.43 15.43
C LEU A 161 -18.84 4.65 16.51
N ASN A 162 -18.70 3.33 16.52
CA ASN A 162 -19.18 2.52 17.62
C ASN A 162 -18.38 2.81 18.91
N SER A 163 -18.94 2.49 20.09
CA SER A 163 -18.39 2.88 21.39
C SER A 163 -16.96 2.40 21.65
N GLU A 164 -16.59 1.18 21.20
CA GLU A 164 -15.24 0.64 21.39
C GLU A 164 -14.22 1.34 20.47
N SER A 165 -14.60 1.59 19.23
CA SER A 165 -13.77 2.31 18.26
C SER A 165 -13.63 3.79 18.63
N SER A 166 -14.68 4.40 19.20
CA SER A 166 -14.70 5.80 19.62
C SER A 166 -13.65 6.10 20.70
N ALA A 167 -13.53 5.27 21.73
CA ALA A 167 -12.55 5.46 22.79
C ALA A 167 -11.09 5.40 22.26
N SER A 168 -10.78 4.45 21.42
CA SER A 168 -9.46 4.33 20.77
C SER A 168 -9.17 5.50 19.84
N PHE A 169 -10.16 5.93 19.08
CA PHE A 169 -10.09 7.08 18.19
C PHE A 169 -9.78 8.37 18.95
N LEU A 170 -10.54 8.69 20.00
CA LEU A 170 -10.31 9.88 20.81
C LEU A 170 -8.94 9.88 21.47
N LYS A 171 -8.49 8.74 21.98
CA LYS A 171 -7.13 8.59 22.53
C LYS A 171 -6.04 8.85 21.49
N SER A 172 -6.24 8.41 20.24
CA SER A 172 -5.30 8.67 19.16
C SER A 172 -5.28 10.15 18.78
N LEU A 173 -6.42 10.83 18.75
CA LEU A 173 -6.49 12.26 18.50
C LEU A 173 -5.81 13.07 19.60
N ASP A 174 -6.05 12.74 20.86
CA ASP A 174 -5.37 13.36 22.00
C ASP A 174 -3.85 13.23 21.90
N TYR A 175 -3.36 12.03 21.57
CA TYR A 175 -1.93 11.78 21.33
C TYR A 175 -1.36 12.62 20.19
N MET A 176 -2.13 12.81 19.10
CA MET A 176 -1.72 13.61 17.95
C MET A 176 -1.91 15.11 18.14
N GLY A 177 -2.59 15.54 19.18
CA GLY A 177 -2.96 16.94 19.41
C GLY A 177 -4.05 17.45 18.47
N PHE A 178 -4.92 16.57 17.97
CA PHE A 178 -6.03 16.88 17.07
C PHE A 178 -7.39 16.78 17.77
N VAL A 179 -8.41 17.38 17.15
CA VAL A 179 -9.79 17.31 17.59
C VAL A 179 -10.71 16.89 16.45
N PRO A 180 -11.85 16.23 16.73
CA PRO A 180 -12.84 15.90 15.71
C PRO A 180 -13.29 17.14 14.91
N GLY A 181 -13.53 16.98 13.62
CA GLY A 181 -13.93 18.06 12.72
C GLY A 181 -12.80 18.98 12.25
N MET A 182 -11.58 18.83 12.77
CA MET A 182 -10.43 19.64 12.39
C MET A 182 -9.97 19.30 10.96
N LYS A 183 -9.55 20.31 10.21
CA LYS A 183 -8.84 20.16 8.93
C LYS A 183 -7.35 20.15 9.18
N ILE A 184 -6.65 19.13 8.63
CA ILE A 184 -5.19 19.03 8.74
C ILE A 184 -4.51 19.86 7.65
N LEU A 185 -5.15 20.02 6.49
CA LEU A 185 -4.60 20.85 5.40
C LEU A 185 -4.36 22.28 5.89
N GLY A 186 -3.12 22.74 5.76
CA GLY A 186 -2.69 24.06 6.25
C GLY A 186 -2.23 24.10 7.71
N HIS A 187 -2.27 22.98 8.43
CA HIS A 187 -1.69 22.89 9.77
C HIS A 187 -0.17 23.05 9.70
N PRO A 188 0.44 23.85 10.58
CA PRO A 188 1.90 24.04 10.58
C PRO A 188 2.63 22.76 10.95
N VAL A 189 3.78 22.53 10.32
CA VAL A 189 4.65 21.36 10.53
C VAL A 189 6.05 21.85 10.87
N ASP A 190 6.56 21.47 12.03
CA ASP A 190 7.90 21.87 12.51
C ASP A 190 9.00 20.98 11.91
N TYR A 191 8.74 19.69 11.76
CA TYR A 191 9.68 18.71 11.29
C TYR A 191 9.06 17.80 10.24
N ILE A 192 9.80 17.51 9.18
CA ILE A 192 9.43 16.56 8.14
C ILE A 192 10.47 15.45 8.14
N PHE A 193 10.04 14.21 8.43
CA PHE A 193 10.85 13.02 8.27
C PHE A 193 10.48 12.32 6.97
N LEU A 194 11.45 12.14 6.09
CA LEU A 194 11.30 11.39 4.85
C LEU A 194 12.07 10.09 4.93
N GLY A 195 11.35 8.98 4.90
CA GLY A 195 11.91 7.65 4.89
C GLY A 195 11.16 6.72 5.84
N SER A 196 11.13 5.47 5.48
CA SER A 196 10.57 4.38 6.29
C SER A 196 11.03 3.04 5.72
N CYS A 197 10.67 1.93 6.36
CA CYS A 197 10.92 0.58 5.83
C CYS A 197 10.23 0.33 4.47
N THR A 198 9.14 1.02 4.19
CA THR A 198 8.34 0.85 2.96
C THR A 198 8.72 1.85 1.87
N ASN A 199 8.93 3.11 2.23
CA ASN A 199 9.27 4.21 1.33
C ASN A 199 10.61 4.84 1.74
N GLY A 200 11.38 5.31 0.79
CA GLY A 200 12.73 5.85 0.97
C GLY A 200 13.64 5.37 -0.15
N ARG A 201 13.02 4.83 -1.21
CA ARG A 201 13.71 4.44 -2.44
C ARG A 201 14.14 5.68 -3.21
N ILE A 202 15.03 5.51 -4.18
CA ILE A 202 15.57 6.63 -4.94
C ILE A 202 14.48 7.45 -5.66
N GLU A 203 13.39 6.84 -6.11
CA GLU A 203 12.29 7.57 -6.74
C GLU A 203 11.55 8.46 -5.73
N ASP A 204 11.34 8.00 -4.49
CA ASP A 204 10.73 8.79 -3.41
C ASP A 204 11.59 10.01 -3.08
N LEU A 205 12.91 9.79 -2.95
CA LEU A 205 13.86 10.88 -2.68
C LEU A 205 13.93 11.90 -3.83
N ARG A 206 13.86 11.45 -5.08
CA ARG A 206 13.80 12.33 -6.26
C ARG A 206 12.52 13.14 -6.30
N ALA A 207 11.36 12.51 -6.00
CA ALA A 207 10.08 13.22 -5.94
C ALA A 207 10.09 14.30 -4.87
N PHE A 208 10.59 14.00 -3.67
CA PHE A 208 10.76 14.99 -2.61
C PHE A 208 11.73 16.10 -3.00
N ALA A 209 12.88 15.76 -3.59
CA ALA A 209 13.87 16.74 -4.02
C ALA A 209 13.30 17.75 -5.05
N GLN A 210 12.41 17.31 -5.93
CA GLN A 210 11.72 18.20 -6.88
C GLN A 210 10.80 19.19 -6.16
N ILE A 211 10.13 18.78 -5.08
CA ILE A 211 9.24 19.65 -4.31
C ILE A 211 10.03 20.73 -3.57
N VAL A 212 11.17 20.38 -2.96
CA VAL A 212 11.94 21.29 -2.11
C VAL A 212 12.98 22.12 -2.89
N LYS A 213 13.27 21.75 -4.14
CA LYS A 213 14.28 22.42 -4.97
C LYS A 213 14.02 23.92 -5.09
N GLY A 214 15.01 24.72 -4.71
CA GLY A 214 14.94 26.19 -4.77
C GLY A 214 14.07 26.84 -3.69
N ARG A 215 13.49 26.07 -2.78
CA ARG A 215 12.78 26.60 -1.60
C ARG A 215 13.75 26.78 -0.44
N LYS A 216 13.54 27.84 0.35
CA LYS A 216 14.23 28.03 1.61
C LYS A 216 13.38 27.43 2.73
N LYS A 217 14.06 26.89 3.74
CA LYS A 217 13.46 26.46 5.00
C LYS A 217 13.04 27.71 5.80
#